data_120c64d8122589c13c855c5688bb8eb2
#
_entry.id   120c64d8122589c13c855c5688bb8eb2
#
_cell.length_a   1.000
_cell.length_b   1.000
_cell.length_c   1.000
_cell.angle_alpha   90.00
_cell.angle_beta   90.00
_cell.angle_gamma   90.00
#
_symmetry.space_group_name_H-M   'P 1'
#
loop_
_entity.id
_entity.type
_entity.pdbx_description
1 polymer ?
#
loop_
_entity_poly.entity_id
_entity_poly.type
_entity_poly.pdbx_seq_one_letter_code
_entity_poly.pdbx_strand_id
1 'polypeptide(L)'
;LIINKKGPKEHKWITETEREYILSNQPEAKVTNEVGKSWGQLLANKKNYSVIMGRFFLDPIWWMFVTFLPMYLVEEFNLNIKELAFSAWVPYVGAMAGSVAGGWFSGHLIRKGATVNKARKTAMLVGGCIIIPSVIASVMVPNATLAVILMALVLGGFQFTMTNIQTLPSDLHGGKSVGSLAGLGGAAAVLGTILAILFAGQIASWPLLFGLLAALVPLSLISIFLTVGKIEQIK
;
A
#
# COMPACT_ATOMS: atom_id res chain seq x y z
N LEU A 1 13.50 -0.62 -22.04
CA LEU A 1 13.10 -1.89 -22.72
C LEU A 1 14.26 -2.62 -23.42
N ILE A 2 15.35 -1.93 -23.76
CA ILE A 2 16.52 -2.52 -24.42
C ILE A 2 17.43 -3.26 -23.41
N ILE A 3 17.42 -2.85 -22.15
CA ILE A 3 18.33 -3.34 -21.11
C ILE A 3 17.85 -4.67 -20.51
N ASN A 4 16.54 -4.96 -20.52
CA ASN A 4 15.94 -6.06 -19.76
C ASN A 4 15.39 -7.20 -20.64
N LYS A 5 16.01 -7.48 -21.77
CA LYS A 5 15.54 -8.52 -22.72
C LYS A 5 15.98 -9.95 -22.39
N LYS A 6 16.91 -10.15 -21.45
CA LYS A 6 17.54 -11.44 -21.20
C LYS A 6 17.51 -11.77 -19.72
N GLY A 7 17.20 -13.04 -19.41
CA GLY A 7 17.29 -13.54 -18.06
C GLY A 7 18.73 -13.50 -17.50
N PRO A 8 18.93 -13.80 -16.20
CA PRO A 8 20.25 -13.74 -15.55
C PRO A 8 21.33 -14.55 -16.28
N LYS A 9 20.96 -15.63 -16.97
CA LYS A 9 21.89 -16.48 -17.75
C LYS A 9 22.56 -15.75 -18.91
N GLU A 10 21.89 -14.77 -19.52
CA GLU A 10 22.33 -14.11 -20.74
C GLU A 10 22.60 -12.60 -20.56
N HIS A 11 22.49 -12.09 -19.34
CA HIS A 11 22.64 -10.67 -19.08
C HIS A 11 24.12 -10.26 -19.09
N LYS A 12 24.49 -9.31 -19.96
CA LYS A 12 25.90 -8.93 -20.19
C LYS A 12 26.56 -8.15 -19.05
N TRP A 13 25.78 -7.55 -18.16
CA TRP A 13 26.29 -6.67 -17.09
C TRP A 13 26.39 -7.36 -15.73
N ILE A 14 25.98 -8.60 -15.63
CA ILE A 14 26.08 -9.38 -14.41
C ILE A 14 27.41 -10.09 -14.41
N THR A 15 28.18 -9.98 -13.34
CA THR A 15 29.43 -10.72 -13.16
C THR A 15 29.14 -12.23 -13.02
N GLU A 16 30.16 -13.08 -13.30
CA GLU A 16 29.99 -14.52 -13.22
C GLU A 16 29.61 -14.96 -11.80
N THR A 17 30.24 -14.36 -10.78
CA THR A 17 29.96 -14.62 -9.35
C THR A 17 28.51 -14.25 -8.97
N GLU A 18 28.01 -13.11 -9.46
CA GLU A 18 26.61 -12.71 -9.24
C GLU A 18 25.64 -13.64 -9.98
N ARG A 19 26.00 -14.10 -11.18
CA ARG A 19 25.21 -15.04 -11.96
C ARG A 19 25.07 -16.37 -11.25
N GLU A 20 26.17 -16.92 -10.76
CA GLU A 20 26.16 -18.16 -9.96
C GLU A 20 25.35 -17.99 -8.68
N TYR A 21 25.53 -16.87 -7.97
CA TYR A 21 24.76 -16.57 -6.77
C TYR A 21 23.26 -16.48 -7.07
N ILE A 22 22.86 -15.78 -8.13
CA ILE A 22 21.45 -15.67 -8.53
C ILE A 22 20.90 -17.03 -8.92
N LEU A 23 21.61 -17.80 -9.75
CA LEU A 23 21.14 -19.08 -10.25
C LEU A 23 21.08 -20.16 -9.14
N SER A 24 22.04 -20.17 -8.22
CA SER A 24 22.04 -21.12 -7.10
C SER A 24 20.98 -20.83 -6.04
N ASN A 25 20.60 -19.55 -5.89
CA ASN A 25 19.56 -19.12 -4.95
C ASN A 25 18.17 -18.94 -5.60
N GLN A 26 18.06 -19.10 -6.92
CA GLN A 26 16.73 -19.25 -7.51
C GLN A 26 16.19 -20.61 -7.03
N PRO A 27 15.04 -20.65 -6.35
CA PRO A 27 14.32 -21.91 -6.22
C PRO A 27 14.22 -22.45 -7.63
N GLU A 28 14.62 -23.75 -7.82
CA GLU A 28 14.50 -24.40 -9.13
C GLU A 28 13.19 -23.90 -9.72
N ALA A 29 13.29 -23.12 -10.80
CA ALA A 29 12.11 -22.75 -11.55
C ALA A 29 11.58 -24.10 -12.03
N LYS A 30 10.78 -24.74 -11.17
CA LYS A 30 9.79 -25.66 -11.68
C LYS A 30 9.10 -24.79 -12.71
N VAL A 31 9.43 -25.05 -13.98
CA VAL A 31 8.59 -24.68 -15.10
C VAL A 31 7.33 -25.53 -14.85
N THR A 32 6.65 -25.16 -13.77
CA THR A 32 5.31 -25.59 -13.56
C THR A 32 4.57 -24.90 -14.68
N ASN A 33 4.13 -25.67 -15.67
CA ASN A 33 3.00 -25.34 -16.51
C ASN A 33 1.75 -25.15 -15.61
N GLU A 34 1.94 -24.53 -14.43
CA GLU A 34 0.84 -24.18 -13.54
C GLU A 34 0.00 -23.16 -14.28
N VAL A 35 -1.08 -23.68 -14.80
CA VAL A 35 -2.20 -22.86 -15.23
C VAL A 35 -2.58 -22.01 -14.01
N GLY A 36 -2.40 -20.70 -14.10
CA GLY A 36 -2.72 -19.80 -12.97
C GLY A 36 -4.16 -20.07 -12.53
N LYS A 37 -4.41 -19.98 -11.23
CA LYS A 37 -5.76 -20.18 -10.67
C LYS A 37 -6.74 -19.24 -11.38
N SER A 38 -7.89 -19.76 -11.77
CA SER A 38 -8.95 -18.96 -12.37
C SER A 38 -9.48 -17.91 -11.38
N TRP A 39 -10.09 -16.84 -11.88
CA TRP A 39 -10.66 -15.79 -11.03
C TRP A 39 -11.67 -16.33 -10.04
N GLY A 40 -12.50 -17.31 -10.45
CA GLY A 40 -13.45 -17.97 -9.57
C GLY A 40 -12.74 -18.72 -8.42
N GLN A 41 -11.63 -19.42 -8.70
CA GLN A 41 -10.82 -20.09 -7.68
C GLN A 41 -10.13 -19.11 -6.73
N LEU A 42 -9.69 -17.96 -7.24
CA LEU A 42 -9.11 -16.89 -6.40
C LEU A 42 -10.17 -16.30 -5.48
N LEU A 43 -11.38 -16.02 -5.99
CA LEU A 43 -12.49 -15.48 -5.18
C LEU A 43 -13.07 -16.51 -4.20
N ALA A 44 -12.95 -17.79 -4.46
CA ALA A 44 -13.39 -18.83 -3.53
C ALA A 44 -12.51 -18.95 -2.27
N ASN A 45 -11.26 -18.45 -2.31
CA ASN A 45 -10.35 -18.57 -1.18
C ASN A 45 -10.42 -17.33 -0.26
N LYS A 46 -10.81 -17.55 1.00
CA LYS A 46 -10.95 -16.50 2.01
C LYS A 46 -9.69 -15.66 2.20
N LYS A 47 -8.48 -16.25 2.12
CA LYS A 47 -7.21 -15.52 2.32
C LYS A 47 -7.00 -14.41 1.28
N ASN A 48 -7.53 -14.58 0.06
CA ASN A 48 -7.37 -13.60 -1.01
C ASN A 48 -8.15 -12.30 -0.76
N TYR A 49 -9.21 -12.36 0.04
CA TYR A 49 -9.96 -11.18 0.46
C TYR A 49 -9.11 -10.22 1.32
N SER A 50 -8.02 -10.68 1.91
CA SER A 50 -7.07 -9.77 2.59
C SER A 50 -6.46 -8.74 1.64
N VAL A 51 -6.19 -9.12 0.39
CA VAL A 51 -5.71 -8.19 -0.64
C VAL A 51 -6.86 -7.35 -1.18
N ILE A 52 -7.99 -7.98 -1.50
CA ILE A 52 -9.15 -7.35 -2.11
C ILE A 52 -9.76 -6.29 -1.17
N MET A 53 -10.16 -6.69 0.04
CA MET A 53 -10.78 -5.79 1.02
C MET A 53 -9.78 -4.83 1.64
N GLY A 54 -8.53 -5.28 1.86
CA GLY A 54 -7.46 -4.43 2.35
C GLY A 54 -7.26 -3.21 1.46
N ARG A 55 -7.20 -3.41 0.15
CA ARG A 55 -7.06 -2.33 -0.82
C ARG A 55 -8.35 -1.54 -1.04
N PHE A 56 -9.50 -2.22 -1.04
CA PHE A 56 -10.80 -1.55 -1.16
C PHE A 56 -10.99 -0.44 -0.12
N PHE A 57 -10.59 -0.70 1.13
CA PHE A 57 -10.73 0.29 2.21
C PHE A 57 -9.54 1.24 2.32
N LEU A 58 -8.31 0.82 1.96
CA LEU A 58 -7.14 1.67 2.20
C LEU A 58 -6.83 2.61 1.02
N ASP A 59 -6.93 2.15 -0.23
CA ASP A 59 -6.59 2.95 -1.42
C ASP A 59 -7.39 4.27 -1.54
N PRO A 60 -8.68 4.36 -1.13
CA PRO A 60 -9.41 5.62 -1.12
C PRO A 60 -8.69 6.75 -0.40
N ILE A 61 -7.93 6.47 0.67
CA ILE A 61 -7.19 7.49 1.42
C ILE A 61 -6.20 8.21 0.50
N TRP A 62 -5.44 7.47 -0.31
CA TRP A 62 -4.49 8.05 -1.25
C TRP A 62 -5.17 8.99 -2.25
N TRP A 63 -6.23 8.50 -2.90
CA TRP A 63 -6.91 9.23 -3.95
C TRP A 63 -7.67 10.45 -3.41
N MET A 64 -8.18 10.36 -2.19
CA MET A 64 -8.79 11.50 -1.52
C MET A 64 -7.78 12.62 -1.25
N PHE A 65 -6.57 12.28 -0.77
CA PHE A 65 -5.51 13.26 -0.61
C PHE A 65 -5.07 13.85 -1.95
N VAL A 66 -4.88 13.02 -2.98
CA VAL A 66 -4.51 13.51 -4.32
C VAL A 66 -5.54 14.48 -4.87
N THR A 67 -6.84 14.20 -4.67
CA THR A 67 -7.94 14.99 -5.23
C THR A 67 -8.26 16.24 -4.41
N PHE A 68 -8.35 16.10 -3.08
CA PHE A 68 -8.91 17.15 -2.23
C PHE A 68 -7.88 17.93 -1.41
N LEU A 69 -6.62 17.48 -1.31
CA LEU A 69 -5.57 18.20 -0.57
C LEU A 69 -5.38 19.65 -1.04
N PRO A 70 -5.24 19.92 -2.36
CA PRO A 70 -5.09 21.31 -2.80
C PRO A 70 -6.29 22.19 -2.42
N MET A 71 -7.49 21.67 -2.58
CA MET A 71 -8.73 22.38 -2.26
C MET A 71 -8.83 22.67 -0.75
N TYR A 72 -8.55 21.66 0.09
CA TYR A 72 -8.50 21.82 1.55
C TYR A 72 -7.52 22.91 1.97
N LEU A 73 -6.31 22.92 1.42
CA LEU A 73 -5.30 23.91 1.77
C LEU A 73 -5.69 25.34 1.36
N VAL A 74 -6.37 25.49 0.22
CA VAL A 74 -6.87 26.79 -0.23
C VAL A 74 -8.06 27.24 0.61
N GLU A 75 -9.04 26.38 0.87
CA GLU A 75 -10.27 26.76 1.57
C GLU A 75 -10.05 27.01 3.07
N GLU A 76 -9.24 26.17 3.72
CA GLU A 76 -9.05 26.23 5.18
C GLU A 76 -7.98 27.24 5.59
N PHE A 77 -6.91 27.37 4.78
CA PHE A 77 -5.76 28.22 5.12
C PHE A 77 -5.56 29.40 4.18
N ASN A 78 -6.45 29.63 3.21
CA ASN A 78 -6.38 30.70 2.22
C ASN A 78 -5.04 30.76 1.46
N LEU A 79 -4.42 29.62 1.19
CA LEU A 79 -3.13 29.57 0.49
C LEU A 79 -3.27 30.06 -0.95
N ASN A 80 -2.37 30.93 -1.37
CA ASN A 80 -2.27 31.32 -2.77
C ASN A 80 -1.55 30.24 -3.60
N ILE A 81 -1.60 30.36 -4.94
CA ILE A 81 -1.05 29.39 -5.87
C ILE A 81 0.44 29.11 -5.62
N LYS A 82 1.22 30.14 -5.25
CA LYS A 82 2.65 30.00 -4.99
C LYS A 82 2.90 29.19 -3.71
N GLU A 83 2.21 29.53 -2.64
CA GLU A 83 2.29 28.81 -1.35
C GLU A 83 1.84 27.37 -1.51
N LEU A 84 0.77 27.13 -2.27
CA LEU A 84 0.31 25.78 -2.60
C LEU A 84 1.38 24.99 -3.36
N ALA A 85 2.03 25.59 -4.36
CA ALA A 85 3.08 24.94 -5.13
C ALA A 85 4.29 24.54 -4.25
N PHE A 86 4.60 25.36 -3.22
CA PHE A 86 5.69 25.05 -2.28
C PHE A 86 5.33 24.03 -1.21
N SER A 87 4.06 23.78 -0.95
CA SER A 87 3.62 22.91 0.14
C SER A 87 3.01 21.56 -0.33
N ALA A 88 2.31 21.55 -1.46
CA ALA A 88 1.54 20.38 -1.91
C ALA A 88 2.38 19.12 -2.25
N TRP A 89 3.67 19.25 -2.49
CA TRP A 89 4.57 18.11 -2.77
C TRP A 89 5.07 17.40 -1.50
N VAL A 90 5.09 18.11 -0.36
CA VAL A 90 5.65 17.60 0.91
C VAL A 90 5.00 16.29 1.36
N PRO A 91 3.66 16.11 1.32
CA PRO A 91 3.00 14.84 1.62
C PRO A 91 3.51 13.67 0.78
N TYR A 92 3.86 13.90 -0.49
CA TYR A 92 4.37 12.83 -1.37
C TYR A 92 5.81 12.41 -1.04
N VAL A 93 6.62 13.33 -0.49
CA VAL A 93 7.94 12.97 0.09
C VAL A 93 7.74 12.08 1.31
N GLY A 94 6.76 12.40 2.16
CA GLY A 94 6.35 11.52 3.26
C GLY A 94 5.97 10.13 2.77
N ALA A 95 5.18 10.06 1.69
CA ALA A 95 4.80 8.81 1.05
C ALA A 95 6.01 7.99 0.56
N MET A 96 6.96 8.65 -0.11
CA MET A 96 8.20 8.01 -0.57
C MET A 96 9.00 7.43 0.60
N ALA A 97 9.22 8.23 1.63
CA ALA A 97 9.92 7.78 2.84
C ALA A 97 9.18 6.62 3.52
N GLY A 98 7.86 6.69 3.62
CA GLY A 98 7.02 5.64 4.18
C GLY A 98 7.08 4.32 3.41
N SER A 99 7.11 4.38 2.07
CA SER A 99 7.24 3.20 1.22
C SER A 99 8.56 2.46 1.48
N VAL A 100 9.68 3.19 1.48
CA VAL A 100 11.00 2.62 1.77
C VAL A 100 11.06 2.08 3.20
N ALA A 101 10.60 2.86 4.18
CA ALA A 101 10.61 2.48 5.59
C ALA A 101 9.73 1.25 5.87
N GLY A 102 8.54 1.14 5.26
CA GLY A 102 7.64 0.01 5.43
C GLY A 102 8.20 -1.31 4.90
N GLY A 103 8.81 -1.28 3.73
CA GLY A 103 9.51 -2.43 3.17
C GLY A 103 10.74 -2.84 4.00
N TRP A 104 11.57 -1.84 4.35
CA TRP A 104 12.74 -2.06 5.19
C TRP A 104 12.37 -2.63 6.57
N PHE A 105 11.35 -2.07 7.22
CA PHE A 105 10.93 -2.49 8.56
C PHE A 105 10.48 -3.94 8.58
N SER A 106 9.58 -4.35 7.67
CA SER A 106 9.14 -5.75 7.61
C SER A 106 10.28 -6.70 7.23
N GLY A 107 11.15 -6.31 6.30
CA GLY A 107 12.35 -7.06 5.93
C GLY A 107 13.34 -7.18 7.09
N HIS A 108 13.52 -6.14 7.90
CA HIS A 108 14.37 -6.16 9.09
C HIS A 108 13.83 -7.12 10.15
N LEU A 109 12.52 -7.12 10.41
CA LEU A 109 11.90 -8.08 11.32
C LEU A 109 12.12 -9.54 10.87
N ILE A 110 11.98 -9.81 9.57
CA ILE A 110 12.22 -11.15 9.01
C ILE A 110 13.68 -11.56 9.21
N ARG A 111 14.64 -10.67 8.91
CA ARG A 111 16.08 -10.93 9.14
C ARG A 111 16.41 -11.19 10.61
N LYS A 112 15.64 -10.61 11.54
CA LYS A 112 15.75 -10.90 13.00
C LYS A 112 15.03 -12.18 13.45
N GLY A 113 14.55 -13.00 12.51
CA GLY A 113 13.91 -14.28 12.82
C GLY A 113 12.40 -14.24 13.00
N ALA A 114 11.75 -13.10 12.77
CA ALA A 114 10.29 -13.06 12.78
C ALA A 114 9.72 -13.79 11.57
N THR A 115 8.59 -14.49 11.74
CA THR A 115 7.88 -15.08 10.61
C THR A 115 7.34 -13.98 9.69
N VAL A 116 7.20 -14.29 8.38
CA VAL A 116 6.59 -13.38 7.40
C VAL A 116 5.23 -12.87 7.89
N ASN A 117 4.41 -13.77 8.43
CA ASN A 117 3.11 -13.42 9.01
C ASN A 117 3.22 -12.35 10.10
N LYS A 118 4.14 -12.51 11.07
CA LYS A 118 4.32 -11.54 12.17
C LYS A 118 4.87 -10.21 11.63
N ALA A 119 5.88 -10.27 10.76
CA ALA A 119 6.54 -9.08 10.21
C ALA A 119 5.57 -8.21 9.40
N ARG A 120 4.79 -8.81 8.48
CA ARG A 120 3.82 -8.09 7.66
C ARG A 120 2.71 -7.47 8.50
N LYS A 121 2.10 -8.24 9.40
CA LYS A 121 1.02 -7.75 10.28
C LYS A 121 1.50 -6.63 11.20
N THR A 122 2.69 -6.76 11.80
CA THR A 122 3.26 -5.70 12.64
C THR A 122 3.51 -4.44 11.83
N ALA A 123 4.06 -4.54 10.62
CA ALA A 123 4.29 -3.39 9.77
C ALA A 123 2.96 -2.69 9.40
N MET A 124 1.93 -3.43 9.01
CA MET A 124 0.62 -2.86 8.71
C MET A 124 0.01 -2.14 9.91
N LEU A 125 0.12 -2.71 11.11
CA LEU A 125 -0.36 -2.08 12.35
C LEU A 125 0.39 -0.79 12.66
N VAL A 126 1.72 -0.80 12.55
CA VAL A 126 2.54 0.41 12.77
C VAL A 126 2.12 1.53 11.82
N GLY A 127 1.95 1.23 10.53
CA GLY A 127 1.48 2.22 9.57
C GLY A 127 0.08 2.75 9.92
N GLY A 128 -0.86 1.88 10.29
CA GLY A 128 -2.19 2.29 10.74
C GLY A 128 -2.16 3.19 11.98
N CYS A 129 -1.28 2.89 12.95
CA CYS A 129 -1.07 3.71 14.13
C CYS A 129 -0.44 5.08 13.82
N ILE A 130 0.24 5.23 12.68
CA ILE A 130 0.72 6.53 12.20
C ILE A 130 -0.41 7.29 11.50
N ILE A 131 -1.17 6.63 10.63
CA ILE A 131 -2.22 7.28 9.83
C ILE A 131 -3.30 7.90 10.71
N ILE A 132 -3.90 7.10 11.61
CA ILE A 132 -5.10 7.52 12.34
C ILE A 132 -4.89 8.82 13.13
N PRO A 133 -3.90 8.93 14.03
CA PRO A 133 -3.69 10.16 14.78
C PRO A 133 -3.26 11.32 13.88
N SER A 134 -2.49 11.06 12.83
CA SER A 134 -2.04 12.11 11.91
C SER A 134 -3.20 12.69 11.09
N VAL A 135 -4.14 11.87 10.63
CA VAL A 135 -5.36 12.34 9.94
C VAL A 135 -6.20 13.21 10.88
N ILE A 136 -6.46 12.73 12.09
CA ILE A 136 -7.28 13.48 13.05
C ILE A 136 -6.60 14.81 13.43
N ALA A 137 -5.30 14.77 13.71
CA ALA A 137 -4.56 15.98 14.07
C ALA A 137 -4.49 16.98 12.91
N SER A 138 -4.42 16.53 11.64
CA SER A 138 -4.26 17.42 10.48
C SER A 138 -5.41 18.42 10.28
N VAL A 139 -6.61 18.11 10.77
CA VAL A 139 -7.79 18.99 10.71
C VAL A 139 -8.01 19.82 11.98
N MET A 140 -7.17 19.62 13.00
CA MET A 140 -7.29 20.34 14.29
C MET A 140 -6.23 21.44 14.45
N VAL A 141 -5.25 21.50 13.54
CA VAL A 141 -4.13 22.43 13.66
C VAL A 141 -4.46 23.79 13.02
N PRO A 142 -3.96 24.91 13.63
CA PRO A 142 -4.33 26.26 13.20
C PRO A 142 -3.52 26.78 12.01
N ASN A 143 -2.49 26.09 11.54
CA ASN A 143 -1.64 26.58 10.46
C ASN A 143 -1.36 25.56 9.38
N ALA A 144 -1.22 26.03 8.15
CA ALA A 144 -1.00 25.22 6.95
C ALA A 144 0.27 24.37 7.01
N THR A 145 1.37 24.90 7.54
CA THR A 145 2.65 24.17 7.58
C THR A 145 2.54 22.91 8.42
N LEU A 146 1.93 23.01 9.61
CA LEU A 146 1.74 21.85 10.47
C LEU A 146 0.74 20.85 9.86
N ALA A 147 -0.33 21.35 9.23
CA ALA A 147 -1.27 20.50 8.50
C ALA A 147 -0.56 19.69 7.40
N VAL A 148 0.27 20.33 6.58
CA VAL A 148 1.03 19.69 5.51
C VAL A 148 2.02 18.64 6.05
N ILE A 149 2.70 18.93 7.18
CA ILE A 149 3.59 17.96 7.83
C ILE A 149 2.80 16.74 8.34
N LEU A 150 1.66 16.97 8.97
CA LEU A 150 0.79 15.87 9.42
C LEU A 150 0.26 15.05 8.24
N MET A 151 -0.08 15.68 7.13
CA MET A 151 -0.47 14.99 5.89
C MET A 151 0.69 14.20 5.28
N ALA A 152 1.93 14.66 5.41
CA ALA A 152 3.10 13.87 5.03
C ALA A 152 3.24 12.60 5.90
N LEU A 153 2.91 12.68 7.18
CA LEU A 153 2.84 11.50 8.05
C LEU A 153 1.68 10.56 7.68
N VAL A 154 0.51 11.11 7.29
CA VAL A 154 -0.61 10.30 6.79
C VAL A 154 -0.21 9.49 5.57
N LEU A 155 0.31 10.16 4.53
CA LEU A 155 0.73 9.49 3.30
C LEU A 155 1.96 8.59 3.51
N GLY A 156 2.83 8.95 4.44
CA GLY A 156 3.95 8.11 4.89
C GLY A 156 3.45 6.81 5.53
N GLY A 157 2.55 6.89 6.49
CA GLY A 157 1.92 5.74 7.14
C GLY A 157 1.10 4.89 6.17
N PHE A 158 0.38 5.56 5.24
CA PHE A 158 -0.33 4.89 4.16
C PHE A 158 0.60 4.02 3.32
N GLN A 159 1.67 4.59 2.79
CA GLN A 159 2.63 3.86 1.96
C GLN A 159 3.41 2.80 2.75
N PHE A 160 3.70 3.07 4.03
CA PHE A 160 4.29 2.09 4.94
C PHE A 160 3.42 0.83 5.06
N THR A 161 2.09 1.00 5.20
CA THR A 161 1.11 -0.08 5.24
C THR A 161 0.94 -0.72 3.87
N MET A 162 0.76 0.09 2.82
CA MET A 162 0.46 -0.35 1.46
C MET A 162 1.56 -1.23 0.89
N THR A 163 2.83 -0.90 1.11
CA THR A 163 3.98 -1.71 0.67
C THR A 163 3.86 -3.14 1.17
N ASN A 164 3.39 -3.34 2.41
CA ASN A 164 3.20 -4.66 2.98
C ASN A 164 1.94 -5.38 2.47
N ILE A 165 0.87 -4.64 2.15
CA ILE A 165 -0.32 -5.22 1.50
C ILE A 165 0.00 -5.67 0.08
N GLN A 166 0.77 -4.89 -0.67
CA GLN A 166 1.15 -5.22 -2.05
C GLN A 166 2.06 -6.44 -2.17
N THR A 167 2.72 -6.88 -1.09
CA THR A 167 3.50 -8.13 -1.08
C THR A 167 2.63 -9.36 -0.77
N LEU A 168 1.41 -9.20 -0.23
CA LEU A 168 0.53 -10.32 0.11
C LEU A 168 0.24 -11.27 -1.08
N PRO A 169 -0.01 -10.80 -2.31
CA PRO A 169 -0.19 -11.71 -3.43
C PRO A 169 0.97 -12.69 -3.62
N SER A 170 2.22 -12.25 -3.50
CA SER A 170 3.41 -13.09 -3.61
C SER A 170 3.67 -13.93 -2.36
N ASP A 171 3.27 -13.44 -1.18
CA ASP A 171 3.38 -14.20 0.06
C ASP A 171 2.32 -15.33 0.13
N LEU A 172 1.15 -15.17 -0.55
CA LEU A 172 0.04 -16.13 -0.57
C LEU A 172 0.07 -17.10 -1.77
N HIS A 173 0.58 -16.66 -2.90
CA HIS A 173 0.59 -17.44 -4.14
C HIS A 173 1.95 -17.43 -4.82
N GLY A 174 2.18 -18.42 -5.69
CA GLY A 174 3.32 -18.47 -6.62
C GLY A 174 2.87 -18.27 -8.07
N GLY A 175 3.86 -18.05 -8.96
CA GLY A 175 3.66 -18.06 -10.41
C GLY A 175 2.62 -17.06 -10.93
N LYS A 176 1.80 -17.49 -11.88
CA LYS A 176 0.81 -16.65 -12.59
C LYS A 176 -0.32 -16.13 -11.72
N SER A 177 -0.64 -16.79 -10.60
CA SER A 177 -1.73 -16.40 -9.70
C SER A 177 -1.43 -15.10 -8.93
N VAL A 178 -0.15 -14.74 -8.74
CA VAL A 178 0.26 -13.48 -8.09
C VAL A 178 -0.28 -12.27 -8.82
N GLY A 179 -0.05 -12.21 -10.14
CA GLY A 179 -0.52 -11.07 -10.96
C GLY A 179 -2.04 -10.98 -11.00
N SER A 180 -2.73 -12.13 -11.08
CA SER A 180 -4.20 -12.17 -11.09
C SER A 180 -4.79 -11.67 -9.77
N LEU A 181 -4.23 -12.07 -8.62
CA LEU A 181 -4.68 -11.59 -7.31
C LEU A 181 -4.35 -10.10 -7.11
N ALA A 182 -3.17 -9.65 -7.54
CA ALA A 182 -2.82 -8.23 -7.52
C ALA A 182 -3.78 -7.38 -8.36
N GLY A 183 -4.18 -7.89 -9.54
CA GLY A 183 -5.18 -7.28 -10.41
C GLY A 183 -6.56 -7.17 -9.77
N LEU A 184 -7.05 -8.25 -9.11
CA LEU A 184 -8.31 -8.22 -8.34
C LEU A 184 -8.27 -7.20 -7.21
N GLY A 185 -7.14 -7.12 -6.48
CA GLY A 185 -6.93 -6.09 -5.46
C GLY A 185 -6.93 -4.68 -6.05
N GLY A 186 -6.34 -4.49 -7.24
CA GLY A 186 -6.38 -3.21 -7.96
C GLY A 186 -7.79 -2.80 -8.39
N ALA A 187 -8.58 -3.74 -8.92
CA ALA A 187 -9.98 -3.48 -9.28
C ALA A 187 -10.81 -3.10 -8.05
N ALA A 188 -10.62 -3.81 -6.93
CA ALA A 188 -11.30 -3.48 -5.68
C ALA A 188 -10.90 -2.09 -5.16
N ALA A 189 -9.62 -1.72 -5.26
CA ALA A 189 -9.11 -0.39 -4.90
C ALA A 189 -9.81 0.72 -5.68
N VAL A 190 -9.96 0.55 -6.99
CA VAL A 190 -10.67 1.51 -7.86
C VAL A 190 -12.13 1.63 -7.45
N LEU A 191 -12.82 0.51 -7.21
CA LEU A 191 -14.22 0.53 -6.76
C LEU A 191 -14.38 1.24 -5.41
N GLY A 192 -13.51 0.94 -4.44
CA GLY A 192 -13.50 1.63 -3.14
C GLY A 192 -13.27 3.13 -3.29
N THR A 193 -12.34 3.53 -4.17
CA THR A 193 -12.04 4.93 -4.46
C THR A 193 -13.22 5.66 -5.11
N ILE A 194 -13.87 5.06 -6.10
CA ILE A 194 -15.06 5.65 -6.76
C ILE A 194 -16.16 5.91 -5.73
N LEU A 195 -16.46 4.91 -4.90
CA LEU A 195 -17.45 5.07 -3.85
C LEU A 195 -17.07 6.18 -2.86
N ALA A 196 -15.82 6.20 -2.39
CA ALA A 196 -15.34 7.21 -1.46
C ALA A 196 -15.45 8.63 -2.04
N ILE A 197 -15.07 8.85 -3.31
CA ILE A 197 -15.16 10.15 -3.98
C ILE A 197 -16.62 10.58 -4.14
N LEU A 198 -17.52 9.68 -4.55
CA LEU A 198 -18.94 9.97 -4.68
C LEU A 198 -19.58 10.39 -3.35
N PHE A 199 -19.21 9.71 -2.25
CA PHE A 199 -19.65 10.09 -0.91
C PHE A 199 -19.01 11.39 -0.43
N ALA A 200 -17.72 11.60 -0.71
CA ALA A 200 -17.00 12.80 -0.33
C ALA A 200 -17.62 14.07 -0.91
N GLY A 201 -18.09 14.02 -2.16
CA GLY A 201 -18.76 15.15 -2.82
C GLY A 201 -20.07 15.60 -2.14
N GLN A 202 -20.61 14.81 -1.22
CA GLN A 202 -21.82 15.13 -0.43
C GLN A 202 -21.47 15.66 0.97
N ILE A 203 -20.19 15.66 1.35
CA ILE A 203 -19.74 16.06 2.69
C ILE A 203 -19.21 17.49 2.64
N ALA A 204 -19.92 18.40 3.30
CA ALA A 204 -19.56 19.82 3.34
C ALA A 204 -18.53 20.17 4.44
N SER A 205 -18.05 19.20 5.21
CA SER A 205 -17.16 19.42 6.37
C SER A 205 -15.87 18.65 6.25
N TRP A 206 -14.74 19.36 6.20
CA TRP A 206 -13.40 18.77 6.18
C TRP A 206 -13.13 17.82 7.37
N PRO A 207 -13.44 18.21 8.63
CA PRO A 207 -13.25 17.29 9.76
C PRO A 207 -14.03 15.98 9.64
N LEU A 208 -15.27 16.04 9.12
CA LEU A 208 -16.07 14.83 8.90
C LEU A 208 -15.47 13.95 7.80
N LEU A 209 -15.06 14.56 6.69
CA LEU A 209 -14.41 13.84 5.59
C LEU A 209 -13.15 13.11 6.04
N PHE A 210 -12.25 13.82 6.73
CA PHE A 210 -11.00 13.22 7.23
C PHE A 210 -11.27 12.20 8.34
N GLY A 211 -12.27 12.41 9.19
CA GLY A 211 -12.72 11.43 10.19
C GLY A 211 -13.20 10.13 9.56
N LEU A 212 -13.96 10.20 8.47
CA LEU A 212 -14.38 9.01 7.70
C LEU A 212 -13.19 8.30 7.06
N LEU A 213 -12.22 9.06 6.51
CA LEU A 213 -10.98 8.47 5.99
C LEU A 213 -10.19 7.75 7.08
N ALA A 214 -10.09 8.35 8.28
CA ALA A 214 -9.45 7.69 9.42
C ALA A 214 -10.14 6.37 9.78
N ALA A 215 -11.48 6.29 9.67
CA ALA A 215 -12.23 5.07 9.94
C ALA A 215 -12.01 3.96 8.90
N LEU A 216 -11.61 4.28 7.67
CA LEU A 216 -11.29 3.27 6.66
C LEU A 216 -10.02 2.46 7.01
N VAL A 217 -9.09 3.05 7.77
CA VAL A 217 -7.84 2.38 8.17
C VAL A 217 -8.10 1.14 9.02
N PRO A 218 -8.81 1.23 10.16
CA PRO A 218 -9.13 0.04 10.95
C PRO A 218 -10.01 -0.95 10.18
N LEU A 219 -10.92 -0.50 9.32
CA LEU A 219 -11.71 -1.40 8.47
C LEU A 219 -10.83 -2.21 7.53
N SER A 220 -9.83 -1.57 6.90
CA SER A 220 -8.83 -2.26 6.08
C SER A 220 -8.05 -3.30 6.91
N LEU A 221 -7.46 -2.89 8.03
CA LEU A 221 -6.65 -3.78 8.87
C LEU A 221 -7.45 -4.94 9.45
N ILE A 222 -8.66 -4.69 9.94
CA ILE A 222 -9.56 -5.73 10.44
C ILE A 222 -9.91 -6.71 9.33
N SER A 223 -10.27 -6.21 8.14
CA SER A 223 -10.61 -7.08 7.01
C SER A 223 -9.44 -7.98 6.60
N ILE A 224 -8.21 -7.42 6.59
CA ILE A 224 -6.99 -8.18 6.30
C ILE A 224 -6.79 -9.27 7.36
N PHE A 225 -6.83 -8.92 8.65
CA PHE A 225 -6.50 -9.86 9.72
C PHE A 225 -7.53 -10.98 9.90
N LEU A 226 -8.81 -10.68 9.68
CA LEU A 226 -9.90 -11.66 9.73
C LEU A 226 -9.86 -12.64 8.54
N THR A 227 -9.41 -12.18 7.38
CA THR A 227 -9.46 -12.98 6.14
C THR A 227 -8.16 -13.76 5.90
N VAL A 228 -6.99 -13.15 6.12
CA VAL A 228 -5.70 -13.78 5.82
C VAL A 228 -5.37 -14.94 6.77
N GLY A 229 -5.80 -14.85 8.04
CA GLY A 229 -5.37 -15.79 9.07
C GLY A 229 -3.84 -15.79 9.22
N LYS A 230 -3.17 -16.87 8.81
CA LYS A 230 -1.71 -16.97 8.72
C LYS A 230 -1.25 -16.70 7.30
N ILE A 231 -0.31 -15.74 7.13
CA ILE A 231 0.32 -15.43 5.85
C ILE A 231 1.32 -16.54 5.54
N GLU A 232 0.95 -17.41 4.61
CA GLU A 232 1.72 -18.54 4.11
C GLU A 232 1.19 -18.93 2.73
N GLN A 233 2.02 -19.54 1.91
CA GLN A 233 1.61 -19.96 0.56
C GLN A 233 0.42 -20.93 0.60
N ILE A 234 -0.57 -20.62 -0.23
CA ILE A 234 -1.76 -21.43 -0.41
C ILE A 234 -1.39 -22.56 -1.40
N LYS A 235 -1.41 -23.78 -0.90
CA LYS A 235 -1.16 -24.99 -1.69
C LYS A 235 -2.27 -25.23 -2.71
#